data_f7395a2d1d7d6fec49b7dacc0e724d2c
#
_entry.id   f7395a2d1d7d6fec49b7dacc0e724d2c
#
_cell.length_a   1.000
_cell.length_b   1.000
_cell.length_c   1.000
_cell.angle_alpha   90.00
_cell.angle_beta   90.00
_cell.angle_gamma   90.00
#
_symmetry.space_group_name_H-M   'P 1'
#
loop_
_entity.id
_entity.type
_entity.pdbx_description
1 polymer ?
#
loop_
_entity_poly.entity_id
_entity_poly.type
_entity_poly.pdbx_seq_one_letter_code
_entity_poly.pdbx_strand_id
1 'polypeptide(L)'
;MNEILAKLDLTGYVDEFCAHLARQKPLFLEGDSKLHFARICELQEFDFAPPPSCENLSQSLMHLSKQGILHLNESFEFIKILRYFSYLKGLKFELSLKSWLDKITIPQALFELCAYFTSKGELKDSLDERLMRLNEARKIKGEQIRAEFKKLTTSKGLQAFLIDTQIHFINGLECLLVRGGHSLKSKIIARSAGGGFYVVPQSVEHLQSECDKIADEKEKIYYEYAKKISQIFHKELAFLKFIDKAFDTFDSYSARVLFSRQKDYEFVLCDSSKDIILKDFAHPALKNAKSVSVDFTKQVLLVTGVNAGGKSMLLKGILSAAFLAKHLLPMKIDANSSKIGSFKDINAIIEDPQNVKNDISTFAGRMLAFSRLMSAKDMLLGVDEIELGTDFEEAASLYSVLIETLISKGLKIIITTHHKRLAMLLAKNEQVELLAALYDESAVRPRYEFLKGTLGKSYAFETALRYGISANLVAKARQIYGENKENLEELVGKNINLELELRQKLKT
;
A
#
# COMPACT_ATOMS: atom_id res chain seq x y z
N MET A 1 -7.00 3.49 9.64
CA MET A 1 -6.30 3.73 8.37
C MET A 1 -7.08 3.20 7.17
N ASN A 2 -7.52 1.94 7.16
CA ASN A 2 -8.25 1.36 6.00
C ASN A 2 -9.55 2.10 5.65
N GLU A 3 -10.28 2.61 6.64
CA GLU A 3 -11.52 3.38 6.40
C GLU A 3 -11.26 4.68 5.63
N ILE A 4 -10.23 5.45 6.00
CA ILE A 4 -9.91 6.69 5.30
C ILE A 4 -9.38 6.41 3.89
N LEU A 5 -8.58 5.35 3.68
CA LEU A 5 -8.12 4.95 2.36
C LEU A 5 -9.27 4.61 1.41
N ALA A 6 -10.28 3.88 1.91
CA ALA A 6 -11.47 3.57 1.13
C ALA A 6 -12.28 4.84 0.80
N LYS A 7 -12.50 5.74 1.77
CA LYS A 7 -13.20 7.01 1.55
C LYS A 7 -12.50 7.93 0.54
N LEU A 8 -11.18 7.86 0.47
CA LEU A 8 -10.35 8.66 -0.45
C LEU A 8 -10.03 7.92 -1.75
N ASP A 9 -10.56 6.74 -2.00
CA ASP A 9 -10.26 5.89 -3.16
C ASP A 9 -8.74 5.59 -3.33
N LEU A 10 -8.00 5.53 -2.23
CA LEU A 10 -6.55 5.29 -2.23
C LEU A 10 -6.15 3.82 -2.05
N THR A 11 -7.10 2.90 -1.87
CA THR A 11 -6.80 1.49 -1.60
C THR A 11 -5.93 0.89 -2.70
N GLY A 12 -6.32 1.04 -3.96
CA GLY A 12 -5.55 0.50 -5.09
C GLY A 12 -4.15 1.12 -5.22
N TYR A 13 -4.00 2.41 -4.92
CA TYR A 13 -2.70 3.07 -4.88
C TYR A 13 -1.79 2.47 -3.79
N VAL A 14 -2.35 2.23 -2.60
CA VAL A 14 -1.59 1.64 -1.48
C VAL A 14 -1.21 0.20 -1.78
N ASP A 15 -2.10 -0.58 -2.39
CA ASP A 15 -1.81 -1.96 -2.79
C ASP A 15 -0.66 -2.02 -3.81
N GLU A 16 -0.68 -1.15 -4.83
CA GLU A 16 0.42 -1.03 -5.79
C GLU A 16 1.73 -0.59 -5.13
N PHE A 17 1.68 0.37 -4.20
CA PHE A 17 2.85 0.79 -3.43
C PHE A 17 3.41 -0.34 -2.56
N CYS A 18 2.55 -1.08 -1.86
CA CYS A 18 2.97 -2.18 -0.99
C CYS A 18 3.64 -3.33 -1.74
N ALA A 19 3.37 -3.49 -3.04
CA ALA A 19 4.06 -4.47 -3.88
C ALA A 19 5.56 -4.19 -4.05
N HIS A 20 6.03 -2.97 -3.77
CA HIS A 20 7.45 -2.61 -3.78
C HIS A 20 8.16 -2.87 -2.45
N LEU A 21 7.43 -3.21 -1.39
CA LEU A 21 8.01 -3.54 -0.09
C LEU A 21 8.57 -4.96 -0.09
N ALA A 22 9.74 -5.14 0.48
CA ALA A 22 10.35 -6.46 0.67
C ALA A 22 9.54 -7.34 1.64
N ARG A 23 8.82 -6.73 2.57
CA ARG A 23 7.86 -7.37 3.48
C ARG A 23 6.77 -6.39 3.91
N GLN A 24 5.60 -6.91 4.28
CA GLN A 24 4.48 -6.09 4.77
C GLN A 24 4.83 -5.34 6.05
N LYS A 25 4.50 -4.05 6.08
CA LYS A 25 4.72 -3.15 7.22
C LYS A 25 3.79 -1.94 7.17
N PRO A 26 3.64 -1.17 8.27
CA PRO A 26 2.88 0.08 8.27
C PRO A 26 3.45 1.11 7.30
N LEU A 27 2.56 1.92 6.69
CA LEU A 27 2.96 3.03 5.80
C LEU A 27 3.67 4.17 6.53
N PHE A 28 3.38 4.32 7.82
CA PHE A 28 3.93 5.38 8.66
C PHE A 28 5.41 5.13 8.98
N LEU A 29 6.24 6.17 8.82
CA LEU A 29 7.63 6.20 9.26
C LEU A 29 7.70 6.89 10.62
N GLU A 30 8.17 6.19 11.62
CA GLU A 30 8.36 6.74 12.98
C GLU A 30 9.56 7.69 13.03
N GLY A 31 9.38 8.87 13.62
CA GLY A 31 10.45 9.83 13.83
C GLY A 31 10.30 11.14 13.07
N ASP A 32 11.40 11.81 12.77
CA ASP A 32 11.42 13.11 12.12
C ASP A 32 11.17 12.99 10.61
N SER A 33 10.02 13.50 10.16
CA SER A 33 9.63 13.51 8.76
C SER A 33 10.61 14.25 7.85
N LYS A 34 11.27 15.32 8.34
CA LYS A 34 12.26 16.07 7.56
C LYS A 34 13.49 15.20 7.28
N LEU A 35 13.92 14.44 8.28
CA LEU A 35 15.05 13.53 8.14
C LEU A 35 14.73 12.38 7.18
N HIS A 36 13.51 11.81 7.28
CA HIS A 36 13.05 10.78 6.34
C HIS A 36 12.96 11.33 4.91
N PHE A 37 12.39 12.52 4.73
CA PHE A 37 12.30 13.16 3.44
C PHE A 37 13.69 13.39 2.81
N ALA A 38 14.64 13.94 3.56
CA ALA A 38 16.00 14.16 3.08
C ALA A 38 16.67 12.86 2.60
N ARG A 39 16.47 11.74 3.33
CA ARG A 39 17.01 10.44 2.93
C ARG A 39 16.33 9.85 1.69
N ILE A 40 15.02 10.04 1.56
CA ILE A 40 14.27 9.61 0.37
C ILE A 40 14.77 10.39 -0.85
N CYS A 41 14.89 11.73 -0.75
CA CYS A 41 15.40 12.56 -1.84
C CYS A 41 16.85 12.20 -2.21
N GLU A 42 17.73 11.98 -1.21
CA GLU A 42 19.09 11.51 -1.46
C GLU A 42 19.08 10.15 -2.20
N LEU A 43 18.24 9.20 -1.77
CA LEU A 43 18.15 7.88 -2.40
C LEU A 43 17.63 7.93 -3.84
N GLN A 44 16.83 8.96 -4.21
CA GLN A 44 16.36 9.15 -5.58
C GLN A 44 17.49 9.37 -6.59
N GLU A 45 18.62 9.94 -6.15
CA GLU A 45 19.78 10.24 -7.00
C GLU A 45 20.72 9.03 -7.22
N PHE A 46 20.47 7.92 -6.52
CA PHE A 46 21.34 6.74 -6.57
C PHE A 46 20.67 5.54 -7.22
N ASP A 47 21.44 4.82 -8.03
CA ASP A 47 21.06 3.48 -8.45
C ASP A 47 21.40 2.47 -7.36
N PHE A 48 20.41 1.69 -6.97
CA PHE A 48 20.55 0.65 -5.95
C PHE A 48 19.68 -0.57 -6.29
N ALA A 49 20.13 -1.74 -5.85
CA ALA A 49 19.32 -2.95 -5.91
C ALA A 49 18.21 -2.88 -4.83
N PRO A 50 16.98 -3.27 -5.14
CA PRO A 50 15.91 -3.32 -4.13
C PRO A 50 16.27 -4.28 -2.99
N PRO A 51 15.76 -4.05 -1.76
CA PRO A 51 15.91 -4.97 -0.65
C PRO A 51 15.42 -6.38 -1.02
N PRO A 52 16.14 -7.44 -0.58
CA PRO A 52 15.68 -8.80 -0.83
C PRO A 52 14.38 -9.07 -0.08
N SER A 53 13.48 -9.84 -0.68
CA SER A 53 12.29 -10.33 0.03
C SER A 53 12.70 -11.04 1.33
N CYS A 54 12.13 -10.64 2.43
CA CYS A 54 12.46 -11.10 3.77
C CYS A 54 11.18 -11.35 4.58
N GLU A 55 11.18 -12.42 5.37
CA GLU A 55 10.07 -12.71 6.27
C GLU A 55 10.04 -11.77 7.48
N ASN A 56 8.90 -11.75 8.19
CA ASN A 56 8.80 -11.03 9.46
C ASN A 56 9.58 -11.77 10.55
N LEU A 57 10.60 -11.14 11.09
CA LEU A 57 11.53 -11.76 12.05
C LEU A 57 11.08 -11.65 13.51
N SER A 58 9.92 -11.08 13.81
CA SER A 58 9.46 -10.87 15.19
C SER A 58 9.38 -12.17 16.00
N GLN A 59 8.92 -13.27 15.39
CA GLN A 59 8.85 -14.57 16.06
C GLN A 59 10.23 -15.15 16.29
N SER A 60 11.12 -15.10 15.29
CA SER A 60 12.50 -15.59 15.39
C SER A 60 13.29 -14.80 16.44
N LEU A 61 13.13 -13.47 16.51
CA LEU A 61 13.73 -12.62 17.54
C LEU A 61 13.19 -12.94 18.94
N MET A 62 11.90 -13.22 19.06
CA MET A 62 11.30 -13.66 20.33
C MET A 62 11.83 -15.05 20.74
N HIS A 63 11.97 -15.98 19.82
CA HIS A 63 12.52 -17.30 20.06
C HIS A 63 13.98 -17.23 20.51
N LEU A 64 14.82 -16.44 19.82
CA LEU A 64 16.19 -16.16 20.23
C LEU A 64 16.28 -15.52 21.63
N SER A 65 15.34 -14.63 21.98
CA SER A 65 15.35 -14.01 23.33
C SER A 65 15.13 -15.01 24.45
N LYS A 66 14.54 -16.17 24.15
CA LYS A 66 14.35 -17.29 25.06
C LYS A 66 15.43 -18.37 24.91
N GLN A 67 16.54 -18.05 24.29
CA GLN A 67 17.65 -18.97 24.00
C GLN A 67 17.26 -20.15 23.09
N GLY A 68 16.21 -19.99 22.25
CA GLY A 68 15.79 -20.98 21.29
C GLY A 68 16.80 -21.13 20.13
N ILE A 69 16.74 -22.26 19.45
CA ILE A 69 17.54 -22.58 18.29
C ILE A 69 16.68 -22.32 17.05
N LEU A 70 17.15 -21.44 16.16
CA LEU A 70 16.51 -21.21 14.86
C LEU A 70 16.87 -22.29 13.86
N HIS A 71 15.96 -22.60 12.95
CA HIS A 71 16.29 -23.36 11.76
C HIS A 71 17.24 -22.57 10.83
N LEU A 72 17.94 -23.27 9.96
CA LEU A 72 18.91 -22.63 9.04
C LEU A 72 18.24 -21.64 8.06
N ASN A 73 17.02 -21.94 7.59
CA ASN A 73 16.23 -21.04 6.75
C ASN A 73 15.85 -19.75 7.51
N GLU A 74 15.39 -19.84 8.77
CA GLU A 74 15.12 -18.68 9.62
C GLU A 74 16.38 -17.86 9.86
N SER A 75 17.50 -18.53 10.09
CA SER A 75 18.82 -17.89 10.25
C SER A 75 19.24 -17.15 8.98
N PHE A 76 18.95 -17.71 7.82
CA PHE A 76 19.28 -17.10 6.53
C PHE A 76 18.51 -15.79 6.29
N GLU A 77 17.31 -15.62 6.83
CA GLU A 77 16.57 -14.35 6.72
C GLU A 77 17.41 -13.20 7.34
N PHE A 78 18.03 -13.41 8.49
CA PHE A 78 18.95 -12.43 9.08
C PHE A 78 20.19 -12.20 8.20
N ILE A 79 20.74 -13.25 7.61
CA ILE A 79 21.90 -13.15 6.71
C ILE A 79 21.57 -12.30 5.47
N LYS A 80 20.36 -12.41 4.92
CA LYS A 80 19.92 -11.55 3.80
C LYS A 80 20.03 -10.07 4.17
N ILE A 81 19.53 -9.71 5.34
CA ILE A 81 19.58 -8.32 5.86
C ILE A 81 21.02 -7.87 6.04
N LEU A 82 21.86 -8.67 6.70
CA LEU A 82 23.26 -8.33 6.95
C LEU A 82 24.05 -8.13 5.65
N ARG A 83 23.86 -9.01 4.67
CA ARG A 83 24.45 -8.89 3.33
C ARG A 83 23.97 -7.63 2.61
N TYR A 84 22.69 -7.33 2.73
CA TYR A 84 22.12 -6.16 2.10
C TYR A 84 22.70 -4.86 2.68
N PHE A 85 22.84 -4.76 4.01
CA PHE A 85 23.51 -3.61 4.62
C PHE A 85 24.99 -3.53 4.28
N SER A 86 25.67 -4.66 4.14
CA SER A 86 27.05 -4.68 3.65
C SER A 86 27.15 -4.15 2.21
N TYR A 87 26.17 -4.49 1.35
CA TYR A 87 26.05 -3.94 0.00
C TYR A 87 25.81 -2.42 0.05
N LEU A 88 24.85 -1.95 0.85
CA LEU A 88 24.54 -0.52 0.96
C LEU A 88 25.73 0.32 1.42
N LYS A 89 26.56 -0.21 2.32
CA LYS A 89 27.79 0.45 2.74
C LYS A 89 28.83 0.56 1.62
N GLY A 90 28.76 -0.29 0.63
CA GLY A 90 29.59 -0.21 -0.57
C GLY A 90 29.17 0.89 -1.56
N LEU A 91 27.94 1.39 -1.43
CA LEU A 91 27.44 2.51 -2.22
C LEU A 91 27.97 3.84 -1.63
N LYS A 92 28.31 4.76 -2.51
CA LYS A 92 28.90 6.06 -2.14
C LYS A 92 27.82 7.11 -1.84
N PHE A 93 27.00 6.88 -0.83
CA PHE A 93 26.10 7.90 -0.30
C PHE A 93 26.90 9.06 0.33
N GLU A 94 26.36 10.26 0.34
CA GLU A 94 27.16 11.45 0.69
C GLU A 94 26.62 12.21 1.93
N LEU A 95 25.31 12.28 2.13
CA LEU A 95 24.68 13.16 3.10
C LEU A 95 24.09 12.40 4.31
N SER A 96 22.77 12.43 4.38
CA SER A 96 22.00 11.89 5.51
C SER A 96 21.98 10.36 5.54
N LEU A 97 21.99 9.70 4.37
CA LEU A 97 22.07 8.24 4.26
C LEU A 97 23.43 7.73 4.70
N LYS A 98 24.53 8.37 4.27
CA LYS A 98 25.88 8.02 4.70
C LYS A 98 26.00 8.09 6.22
N SER A 99 25.63 9.25 6.79
CA SER A 99 25.70 9.46 8.25
C SER A 99 24.87 8.42 9.03
N TRP A 100 23.77 7.92 8.45
CA TRP A 100 22.96 6.89 9.07
C TRP A 100 23.58 5.48 8.91
N LEU A 101 24.06 5.14 7.72
CA LEU A 101 24.69 3.83 7.45
C LEU A 101 26.03 3.66 8.17
N ASP A 102 26.80 4.73 8.36
CA ASP A 102 28.07 4.70 9.08
C ASP A 102 27.89 4.32 10.56
N LYS A 103 26.73 4.67 11.16
CA LYS A 103 26.37 4.25 12.52
C LYS A 103 26.03 2.77 12.65
N ILE A 104 25.76 2.07 11.53
CA ILE A 104 25.43 0.65 11.53
C ILE A 104 26.72 -0.14 11.40
N THR A 105 27.34 -0.49 12.53
CA THR A 105 28.54 -1.34 12.54
C THR A 105 28.15 -2.79 12.77
N ILE A 106 28.27 -3.63 11.72
CA ILE A 106 27.94 -5.05 11.80
C ILE A 106 29.02 -5.75 12.66
N PRO A 107 28.65 -6.42 13.77
CA PRO A 107 29.58 -7.19 14.59
C PRO A 107 30.34 -8.24 13.75
N GLN A 108 31.63 -8.39 14.00
CA GLN A 108 32.50 -9.29 13.23
C GLN A 108 31.97 -10.74 13.22
N ALA A 109 31.46 -11.22 14.35
CA ALA A 109 30.87 -12.56 14.44
C ALA A 109 29.67 -12.77 13.53
N LEU A 110 28.81 -11.75 13.33
CA LEU A 110 27.70 -11.80 12.40
C LEU A 110 28.14 -11.68 10.94
N PHE A 111 29.15 -10.87 10.68
CA PHE A 111 29.73 -10.72 9.35
C PHE A 111 30.34 -12.04 8.85
N GLU A 112 31.05 -12.77 9.69
CA GLU A 112 31.62 -14.09 9.38
C GLU A 112 30.53 -15.11 9.05
N LEU A 113 29.38 -15.08 9.73
CA LEU A 113 28.25 -15.96 9.41
C LEU A 113 27.69 -15.74 7.99
N CYS A 114 27.86 -14.55 7.43
CA CYS A 114 27.46 -14.31 6.04
C CYS A 114 28.20 -15.21 5.04
N ALA A 115 29.43 -15.65 5.37
CA ALA A 115 30.19 -16.56 4.53
C ALA A 115 29.71 -18.02 4.58
N TYR A 116 28.92 -18.39 5.60
CA TYR A 116 28.46 -19.77 5.81
C TYR A 116 27.41 -20.21 4.79
N PHE A 117 26.62 -19.28 4.28
CA PHE A 117 25.50 -19.57 3.40
C PHE A 117 25.81 -19.31 1.93
N THR A 118 25.22 -20.13 1.06
CA THR A 118 25.15 -19.86 -0.39
C THR A 118 24.20 -18.69 -0.66
N SER A 119 24.05 -18.28 -1.92
CA SER A 119 23.04 -17.30 -2.33
C SER A 119 21.62 -17.82 -2.19
N LYS A 120 21.43 -19.14 -2.17
CA LYS A 120 20.12 -19.82 -2.03
C LYS A 120 19.73 -20.10 -0.57
N GLY A 121 20.61 -19.81 0.39
CA GLY A 121 20.32 -20.03 1.81
C GLY A 121 20.76 -21.41 2.35
N GLU A 122 21.43 -22.20 1.55
CA GLU A 122 21.99 -23.46 1.99
C GLU A 122 23.36 -23.24 2.66
N LEU A 123 23.71 -24.03 3.65
CA LEU A 123 25.08 -24.06 4.17
C LEU A 123 26.06 -24.49 3.06
N LYS A 124 27.19 -23.83 2.97
CA LYS A 124 28.24 -24.22 2.04
C LYS A 124 28.90 -25.51 2.46
N ASP A 125 29.03 -26.46 1.55
CA ASP A 125 29.67 -27.75 1.82
C ASP A 125 31.13 -27.57 2.27
N SER A 126 31.83 -26.51 1.81
CA SER A 126 33.18 -26.19 2.19
C SER A 126 33.41 -25.78 3.65
N LEU A 127 32.33 -25.63 4.43
CA LEU A 127 32.42 -25.31 5.86
C LEU A 127 32.82 -26.50 6.71
N ASP A 128 32.49 -27.71 6.25
CA ASP A 128 32.69 -28.93 7.03
C ASP A 128 33.02 -30.08 6.09
N GLU A 129 34.18 -30.71 6.32
CA GLU A 129 34.61 -31.89 5.51
C GLU A 129 33.59 -33.02 5.57
N ARG A 130 32.85 -33.17 6.68
CA ARG A 130 31.80 -34.18 6.81
C ARG A 130 30.68 -33.93 5.78
N LEU A 131 30.26 -32.64 5.57
CA LEU A 131 29.26 -32.29 4.57
C LEU A 131 29.72 -32.59 3.15
N MET A 132 31.00 -32.28 2.84
CA MET A 132 31.56 -32.59 1.51
C MET A 132 31.55 -34.11 1.25
N ARG A 133 31.98 -34.92 2.23
CA ARG A 133 31.98 -36.39 2.12
C ARG A 133 30.57 -36.97 1.97
N LEU A 134 29.63 -36.48 2.74
CA LEU A 134 28.23 -36.93 2.68
C LEU A 134 27.57 -36.56 1.34
N ASN A 135 27.84 -35.37 0.81
CA ASN A 135 27.29 -34.96 -0.48
C ASN A 135 27.90 -35.80 -1.64
N GLU A 136 29.21 -36.09 -1.60
CA GLU A 136 29.85 -36.99 -2.56
C GLU A 136 29.27 -38.41 -2.47
N ALA A 137 29.16 -38.94 -1.24
CA ALA A 137 28.55 -40.25 -1.02
C ALA A 137 27.09 -40.32 -1.54
N ARG A 138 26.29 -39.28 -1.30
CA ARG A 138 24.89 -39.18 -1.82
C ARG A 138 24.85 -39.17 -3.34
N LYS A 139 25.77 -38.43 -3.97
CA LYS A 139 25.89 -38.38 -5.44
C LYS A 139 26.21 -39.76 -6.01
N ILE A 140 27.21 -40.45 -5.45
CA ILE A 140 27.60 -41.80 -5.87
C ILE A 140 26.42 -42.79 -5.70
N LYS A 141 25.69 -42.71 -4.57
CA LYS A 141 24.51 -43.59 -4.35
C LYS A 141 23.38 -43.30 -5.33
N GLY A 142 23.13 -42.02 -5.65
CA GLY A 142 22.18 -41.63 -6.67
C GLY A 142 22.50 -42.16 -8.05
N GLU A 143 23.80 -42.13 -8.43
CA GLU A 143 24.29 -42.73 -9.69
C GLU A 143 24.11 -44.27 -9.70
N GLN A 144 24.37 -44.94 -8.56
CA GLN A 144 24.14 -46.38 -8.40
C GLN A 144 22.67 -46.75 -8.54
N ILE A 145 21.77 -45.99 -7.94
CA ILE A 145 20.30 -46.17 -8.08
C ILE A 145 19.88 -46.09 -9.56
N ARG A 146 20.33 -45.03 -10.26
CA ARG A 146 20.02 -44.87 -11.69
C ARG A 146 20.56 -45.98 -12.54
N ALA A 147 21.82 -46.45 -12.27
CA ALA A 147 22.41 -47.56 -12.95
C ALA A 147 21.67 -48.85 -12.74
N GLU A 148 21.20 -49.11 -11.50
CA GLU A 148 20.43 -50.30 -11.15
C GLU A 148 19.03 -50.28 -11.84
N PHE A 149 18.33 -49.17 -11.83
CA PHE A 149 17.09 -49.05 -12.58
C PHE A 149 17.31 -49.30 -14.08
N LYS A 150 18.36 -48.70 -14.69
CA LYS A 150 18.68 -48.95 -16.09
C LYS A 150 18.95 -50.41 -16.39
N LYS A 151 19.71 -51.08 -15.53
CA LYS A 151 19.98 -52.51 -15.65
C LYS A 151 18.69 -53.37 -15.55
N LEU A 152 17.82 -53.03 -14.63
CA LEU A 152 16.51 -53.72 -14.44
C LEU A 152 15.58 -53.52 -15.61
N THR A 153 15.43 -52.29 -16.11
CA THR A 153 14.54 -51.97 -17.25
C THR A 153 15.05 -52.54 -18.58
N THR A 154 16.32 -52.83 -18.70
CA THR A 154 16.90 -53.48 -19.90
C THR A 154 17.02 -54.98 -19.79
N SER A 155 16.76 -55.59 -18.62
CA SER A 155 16.83 -57.03 -18.38
C SER A 155 15.71 -57.77 -19.11
N LYS A 156 16.09 -58.72 -19.98
CA LYS A 156 15.14 -59.54 -20.73
C LYS A 156 14.13 -60.27 -19.86
N GLY A 157 14.53 -60.69 -18.66
CA GLY A 157 13.62 -61.36 -17.72
C GLY A 157 12.57 -60.49 -17.07
N LEU A 158 12.80 -59.20 -16.92
CA LEU A 158 11.89 -58.27 -16.34
C LEU A 158 11.04 -57.52 -17.38
N GLN A 159 11.55 -57.33 -18.61
CA GLN A 159 10.83 -56.59 -19.67
C GLN A 159 9.46 -57.17 -19.96
N ALA A 160 9.24 -58.49 -19.86
CA ALA A 160 7.93 -59.10 -20.07
C ALA A 160 6.89 -58.73 -18.99
N PHE A 161 7.34 -58.27 -17.82
CA PHE A 161 6.52 -57.91 -16.69
C PHE A 161 6.42 -56.39 -16.48
N LEU A 162 7.26 -55.57 -17.12
CA LEU A 162 7.14 -54.10 -17.10
C LEU A 162 5.88 -53.71 -17.86
N ILE A 163 5.10 -52.81 -17.25
CA ILE A 163 3.98 -52.16 -17.92
C ILE A 163 4.52 -50.99 -18.77
N ASP A 164 5.50 -50.28 -18.22
CA ASP A 164 6.32 -49.28 -18.93
C ASP A 164 7.76 -49.32 -18.43
N THR A 165 8.64 -48.55 -19.08
CA THR A 165 10.07 -48.44 -18.74
C THR A 165 10.39 -47.19 -17.92
N GLN A 166 9.36 -46.44 -17.48
CA GLN A 166 9.53 -45.20 -16.75
C GLN A 166 9.81 -45.51 -15.26
N ILE A 167 10.60 -44.65 -14.62
CA ILE A 167 10.76 -44.64 -13.17
C ILE A 167 9.66 -43.73 -12.61
N HIS A 168 8.80 -44.32 -11.81
CA HIS A 168 7.71 -43.63 -11.14
C HIS A 168 8.14 -43.17 -9.75
N PHE A 169 7.57 -42.06 -9.28
CA PHE A 169 7.83 -41.53 -7.94
C PHE A 169 6.53 -41.64 -7.10
N ILE A 170 6.45 -42.63 -6.22
CA ILE A 170 5.28 -42.91 -5.43
C ILE A 170 5.67 -42.96 -3.94
N ASN A 171 4.94 -42.20 -3.12
CA ASN A 171 5.19 -42.11 -1.66
C ASN A 171 6.64 -41.76 -1.30
N GLY A 172 7.28 -40.88 -2.11
CA GLY A 172 8.66 -40.49 -1.86
C GLY A 172 9.73 -41.46 -2.36
N LEU A 173 9.35 -42.57 -3.02
CA LEU A 173 10.26 -43.60 -3.51
C LEU A 173 10.23 -43.73 -5.03
N GLU A 174 11.39 -43.92 -5.62
CA GLU A 174 11.52 -44.30 -7.04
C GLU A 174 11.14 -45.79 -7.20
N CYS A 175 10.26 -46.10 -8.13
CA CYS A 175 9.71 -47.45 -8.31
C CYS A 175 9.45 -47.78 -9.78
N LEU A 176 9.30 -49.07 -10.08
CA LEU A 176 8.90 -49.57 -11.38
C LEU A 176 7.43 -50.00 -11.36
N LEU A 177 6.74 -49.82 -12.47
CA LEU A 177 5.38 -50.34 -12.66
C LEU A 177 5.41 -51.73 -13.35
N VAL A 178 5.03 -52.75 -12.64
CA VAL A 178 5.11 -54.15 -13.10
C VAL A 178 3.76 -54.86 -13.03
N ARG A 179 3.59 -55.89 -13.85
CA ARG A 179 2.51 -56.87 -13.74
C ARG A 179 2.83 -57.90 -12.64
N GLY A 180 1.81 -58.57 -12.13
CA GLY A 180 2.00 -59.68 -11.19
C GLY A 180 2.73 -60.88 -11.81
N GLY A 181 3.32 -61.71 -10.95
CA GLY A 181 4.00 -62.97 -11.36
C GLY A 181 5.48 -62.81 -11.74
N HIS A 182 6.08 -61.63 -11.55
CA HIS A 182 7.53 -61.42 -11.77
C HIS A 182 8.39 -62.08 -10.66
N SER A 183 9.61 -62.46 -11.04
CA SER A 183 10.60 -63.08 -10.13
C SER A 183 11.47 -62.05 -9.39
N LEU A 184 11.25 -60.75 -9.62
CA LEU A 184 12.03 -59.70 -9.00
C LEU A 184 11.74 -59.63 -7.50
N LYS A 185 12.74 -59.77 -6.67
CA LYS A 185 12.64 -59.46 -5.24
C LYS A 185 12.41 -57.98 -5.05
N SER A 186 11.20 -57.63 -4.64
CA SER A 186 10.78 -56.23 -4.56
C SER A 186 9.71 -56.02 -3.48
N LYS A 187 9.62 -54.79 -3.00
CA LYS A 187 8.57 -54.31 -2.11
C LYS A 187 7.46 -53.63 -2.91
N ILE A 188 6.23 -54.03 -2.69
CA ILE A 188 5.07 -53.38 -3.29
C ILE A 188 4.78 -52.11 -2.49
N ILE A 189 4.76 -50.96 -3.18
CA ILE A 189 4.47 -49.65 -2.57
C ILE A 189 3.01 -49.28 -2.77
N ALA A 190 2.45 -49.52 -3.97
CA ALA A 190 1.07 -49.21 -4.32
C ALA A 190 0.57 -50.08 -5.46
N ARG A 191 -0.76 -50.15 -5.65
CA ARG A 191 -1.41 -50.73 -6.85
C ARG A 191 -1.78 -49.61 -7.83
N SER A 192 -1.57 -49.88 -9.11
CA SER A 192 -2.05 -49.03 -10.19
C SER A 192 -3.52 -49.32 -10.49
N ALA A 193 -4.27 -48.31 -10.88
CA ALA A 193 -5.68 -48.46 -11.34
C ALA A 193 -5.81 -49.41 -12.56
N GLY A 194 -4.76 -49.63 -13.34
CA GLY A 194 -4.68 -50.57 -14.45
C GLY A 194 -4.28 -52.01 -14.08
N GLY A 195 -4.31 -52.39 -12.77
CA GLY A 195 -4.02 -53.73 -12.30
C GLY A 195 -2.53 -54.08 -12.14
N GLY A 196 -1.63 -53.12 -12.33
CA GLY A 196 -0.20 -53.23 -12.05
C GLY A 196 0.19 -52.89 -10.61
N PHE A 197 1.45 -53.10 -10.29
CA PHE A 197 2.03 -52.84 -8.98
C PHE A 197 3.23 -51.91 -9.13
N TYR A 198 3.26 -50.84 -8.31
CA TYR A 198 4.44 -50.01 -8.13
C TYR A 198 5.36 -50.71 -7.12
N VAL A 199 6.55 -51.11 -7.59
CA VAL A 199 7.47 -51.87 -6.78
C VAL A 199 8.85 -51.22 -6.69
N VAL A 200 9.46 -51.30 -5.51
CA VAL A 200 10.86 -50.95 -5.30
C VAL A 200 11.68 -52.22 -5.29
N PRO A 201 12.62 -52.39 -6.23
CA PRO A 201 13.51 -53.54 -6.21
C PRO A 201 14.35 -53.58 -4.93
N GLN A 202 14.61 -54.76 -4.38
CA GLN A 202 15.37 -54.91 -3.12
C GLN A 202 16.79 -54.30 -3.21
N SER A 203 17.43 -54.38 -4.37
CA SER A 203 18.75 -53.71 -4.63
C SER A 203 18.65 -52.19 -4.56
N VAL A 204 17.54 -51.60 -5.05
CA VAL A 204 17.28 -50.18 -4.98
C VAL A 204 16.88 -49.77 -3.58
N GLU A 205 16.02 -50.56 -2.88
CA GLU A 205 15.60 -50.30 -1.50
C GLU A 205 16.81 -50.15 -0.55
N HIS A 206 17.83 -51.05 -0.71
CA HIS A 206 19.06 -50.93 0.07
C HIS A 206 19.81 -49.61 -0.19
N LEU A 207 19.97 -49.22 -1.44
CA LEU A 207 20.62 -47.95 -1.82
C LEU A 207 19.84 -46.71 -1.35
N GLN A 208 18.54 -46.76 -1.42
CA GLN A 208 17.66 -45.71 -0.88
C GLN A 208 17.82 -45.58 0.63
N SER A 209 17.82 -46.70 1.37
CA SER A 209 18.07 -46.71 2.82
C SER A 209 19.44 -46.15 3.21
N GLU A 210 20.46 -46.33 2.36
CA GLU A 210 21.77 -45.70 2.57
C GLU A 210 21.71 -44.19 2.30
N CYS A 211 20.95 -43.75 1.30
CA CYS A 211 20.70 -42.32 1.08
C CYS A 211 19.98 -41.67 2.25
N ASP A 212 19.00 -42.35 2.86
CA ASP A 212 18.26 -41.87 4.04
C ASP A 212 19.22 -41.72 5.24
N LYS A 213 20.12 -42.70 5.48
CA LYS A 213 21.14 -42.56 6.52
C LYS A 213 22.06 -41.38 6.31
N ILE A 214 22.49 -41.15 5.04
CA ILE A 214 23.29 -39.98 4.68
C ILE A 214 22.50 -38.68 4.95
N ALA A 215 21.20 -38.64 4.64
CA ALA A 215 20.35 -37.50 4.93
C ALA A 215 20.23 -37.23 6.44
N ASP A 216 20.02 -38.30 7.26
CA ASP A 216 19.96 -38.19 8.72
C ASP A 216 21.28 -37.68 9.33
N GLU A 217 22.42 -38.14 8.82
CA GLU A 217 23.73 -37.64 9.25
C GLU A 217 23.93 -36.18 8.88
N LYS A 218 23.47 -35.76 7.69
CA LYS A 218 23.53 -34.38 7.24
C LYS A 218 22.66 -33.48 8.12
N GLU A 219 21.45 -33.92 8.48
CA GLU A 219 20.54 -33.20 9.39
C GLU A 219 21.17 -32.99 10.77
N LYS A 220 21.92 -33.95 11.30
CA LYS A 220 22.66 -33.79 12.57
C LYS A 220 23.69 -32.67 12.48
N ILE A 221 24.44 -32.61 11.38
CA ILE A 221 25.43 -31.53 11.17
C ILE A 221 24.71 -30.18 11.01
N TYR A 222 23.60 -30.12 10.28
CA TYR A 222 22.81 -28.89 10.13
C TYR A 222 22.29 -28.42 11.48
N TYR A 223 21.85 -29.31 12.35
CA TYR A 223 21.45 -28.95 13.70
C TYR A 223 22.62 -28.41 14.55
N GLU A 224 23.81 -28.99 14.44
CA GLU A 224 25.03 -28.48 15.12
C GLU A 224 25.31 -27.02 14.67
N TYR A 225 25.26 -26.75 13.37
CA TYR A 225 25.43 -25.39 12.85
C TYR A 225 24.29 -24.46 13.25
N ALA A 226 23.03 -24.90 13.20
CA ALA A 226 21.88 -24.11 13.64
C ALA A 226 22.03 -23.69 15.12
N LYS A 227 22.49 -24.60 15.97
CA LYS A 227 22.78 -24.32 17.38
C LYS A 227 23.92 -23.29 17.52
N LYS A 228 25.05 -23.48 16.81
CA LYS A 228 26.19 -22.55 16.84
C LYS A 228 25.79 -21.15 16.37
N ILE A 229 25.05 -21.06 15.25
CA ILE A 229 24.57 -19.78 14.69
C ILE A 229 23.64 -19.11 15.68
N SER A 230 22.68 -19.84 16.25
CA SER A 230 21.72 -19.31 17.23
C SER A 230 22.39 -18.81 18.50
N GLN A 231 23.46 -19.44 18.94
CA GLN A 231 24.27 -18.96 20.06
C GLN A 231 24.97 -17.63 19.78
N ILE A 232 25.46 -17.43 18.55
CA ILE A 232 26.05 -16.17 18.09
C ILE A 232 24.95 -15.11 18.00
N PHE A 233 23.82 -15.44 17.38
CA PHE A 233 22.66 -14.55 17.29
C PHE A 233 22.14 -14.13 18.65
N HIS A 234 22.11 -15.03 19.62
CA HIS A 234 21.70 -14.70 20.99
C HIS A 234 22.65 -13.68 21.64
N LYS A 235 23.97 -13.82 21.45
CA LYS A 235 24.95 -12.83 21.95
C LYS A 235 24.75 -11.46 21.31
N GLU A 236 24.41 -11.41 20.04
CA GLU A 236 24.23 -10.19 19.26
C GLU A 236 22.74 -9.78 19.10
N LEU A 237 21.87 -10.26 19.99
CA LEU A 237 20.42 -10.07 19.85
C LEU A 237 19.99 -8.60 19.81
N ALA A 238 20.66 -7.74 20.57
CA ALA A 238 20.39 -6.30 20.57
C ALA A 238 20.66 -5.69 19.20
N PHE A 239 21.74 -6.08 18.55
CA PHE A 239 22.09 -5.64 17.21
C PHE A 239 21.11 -6.21 16.18
N LEU A 240 20.71 -7.48 16.28
CA LEU A 240 19.74 -8.09 15.37
C LEU A 240 18.37 -7.39 15.41
N LYS A 241 17.88 -7.01 16.60
CA LYS A 241 16.67 -6.19 16.76
C LYS A 241 16.81 -4.80 16.13
N PHE A 242 17.97 -4.19 16.28
CA PHE A 242 18.26 -2.90 15.68
C PHE A 242 18.31 -2.97 14.16
N ILE A 243 19.04 -3.94 13.59
CA ILE A 243 19.21 -4.05 12.15
C ILE A 243 17.92 -4.45 11.43
N ASP A 244 17.06 -5.23 12.09
CA ASP A 244 15.71 -5.57 11.61
C ASP A 244 14.85 -4.32 11.43
N LYS A 245 14.84 -3.42 12.42
CA LYS A 245 14.15 -2.11 12.31
C LYS A 245 14.80 -1.21 11.26
N ALA A 246 16.11 -1.20 11.18
CA ALA A 246 16.85 -0.44 10.18
C ALA A 246 16.52 -0.93 8.76
N PHE A 247 16.36 -2.24 8.59
CA PHE A 247 15.92 -2.84 7.33
C PHE A 247 14.52 -2.36 6.94
N ASP A 248 13.55 -2.39 7.86
CA ASP A 248 12.21 -1.86 7.61
C ASP A 248 12.21 -0.40 7.21
N THR A 249 13.08 0.39 7.83
CA THR A 249 13.22 1.81 7.51
C THR A 249 13.78 2.01 6.11
N PHE A 250 14.85 1.31 5.74
CA PHE A 250 15.44 1.43 4.40
C PHE A 250 14.52 0.86 3.31
N ASP A 251 13.88 -0.27 3.58
CA ASP A 251 12.88 -0.86 2.67
C ASP A 251 11.72 0.11 2.40
N SER A 252 11.28 0.83 3.43
CA SER A 252 10.27 1.89 3.27
C SER A 252 10.77 3.06 2.40
N TYR A 253 12.04 3.43 2.46
CA TYR A 253 12.62 4.44 1.55
C TYR A 253 12.73 3.89 0.13
N SER A 254 13.26 2.67 -0.01
CA SER A 254 13.40 1.98 -1.29
C SER A 254 12.07 1.87 -2.03
N ALA A 255 11.03 1.38 -1.37
CA ALA A 255 9.70 1.26 -1.97
C ALA A 255 9.16 2.60 -2.46
N ARG A 256 9.33 3.69 -1.68
CA ARG A 256 8.92 5.04 -2.07
C ARG A 256 9.65 5.51 -3.33
N VAL A 257 10.95 5.34 -3.37
CA VAL A 257 11.76 5.77 -4.52
C VAL A 257 11.46 4.93 -5.76
N LEU A 258 11.38 3.61 -5.64
CA LEU A 258 11.05 2.73 -6.76
C LEU A 258 9.66 3.01 -7.32
N PHE A 259 8.68 3.20 -6.45
CA PHE A 259 7.31 3.54 -6.86
C PHE A 259 7.23 4.93 -7.51
N SER A 260 7.94 5.94 -6.95
CA SER A 260 8.06 7.27 -7.53
C SER A 260 8.65 7.21 -8.94
N ARG A 261 9.75 6.49 -9.15
CA ARG A 261 10.38 6.31 -10.47
C ARG A 261 9.47 5.60 -11.46
N GLN A 262 8.76 4.56 -11.03
CA GLN A 262 7.84 3.80 -11.88
C GLN A 262 6.66 4.65 -12.38
N LYS A 263 6.12 5.52 -11.53
CA LYS A 263 4.93 6.32 -11.81
C LYS A 263 5.23 7.74 -12.29
N ASP A 264 6.48 8.16 -12.26
CA ASP A 264 6.89 9.56 -12.48
C ASP A 264 6.16 10.50 -11.51
N TYR A 265 6.26 10.20 -10.21
CA TYR A 265 5.61 10.91 -9.12
C TYR A 265 6.63 11.63 -8.25
N GLU A 266 6.22 12.76 -7.67
CA GLU A 266 7.06 13.60 -6.83
C GLU A 266 6.66 13.50 -5.34
N PHE A 267 7.58 13.92 -4.46
CA PHE A 267 7.35 13.98 -3.02
C PHE A 267 7.15 15.43 -2.58
N VAL A 268 6.19 15.63 -1.67
CA VAL A 268 5.99 16.91 -0.99
C VAL A 268 6.17 16.71 0.51
N LEU A 269 7.06 17.52 1.11
CA LEU A 269 7.21 17.55 2.56
C LEU A 269 6.13 18.46 3.15
N CYS A 270 5.43 17.98 4.19
CA CYS A 270 4.46 18.81 4.90
C CYS A 270 5.14 20.02 5.55
N ASP A 271 4.55 21.18 5.33
CA ASP A 271 4.94 22.45 5.95
C ASP A 271 4.31 22.61 7.35
N SER A 272 4.93 23.42 8.21
CA SER A 272 4.38 23.74 9.53
C SER A 272 3.12 24.62 9.48
N SER A 273 2.84 25.29 8.35
CA SER A 273 1.60 26.03 8.13
C SER A 273 0.40 25.08 7.98
N LYS A 274 -0.80 25.67 7.89
CA LYS A 274 -2.03 24.95 7.57
C LYS A 274 -2.51 25.18 6.14
N ASP A 275 -1.68 25.84 5.32
CA ASP A 275 -2.02 26.14 3.93
C ASP A 275 -1.92 24.87 3.07
N ILE A 276 -2.81 24.77 2.11
CA ILE A 276 -2.79 23.73 1.08
C ILE A 276 -2.84 24.42 -0.27
N ILE A 277 -1.72 24.41 -0.98
CA ILE A 277 -1.58 24.94 -2.34
C ILE A 277 -1.17 23.75 -3.21
N LEU A 278 -2.06 23.30 -4.06
CA LEU A 278 -1.79 22.21 -5.00
C LEU A 278 -1.63 22.80 -6.41
N LYS A 279 -0.59 22.39 -7.11
CA LYS A 279 -0.35 22.70 -8.52
C LYS A 279 -0.22 21.40 -9.30
N ASP A 280 -1.03 21.28 -10.32
CA ASP A 280 -1.09 20.12 -11.23
C ASP A 280 -1.23 18.75 -10.53
N PHE A 281 -1.94 18.74 -9.40
CA PHE A 281 -2.23 17.50 -8.69
C PHE A 281 -3.22 16.63 -9.46
N ALA A 282 -2.88 15.36 -9.65
CA ALA A 282 -3.78 14.36 -10.23
C ALA A 282 -4.06 13.24 -9.22
N HIS A 283 -5.36 12.99 -8.97
CA HIS A 283 -5.76 11.95 -8.03
C HIS A 283 -5.40 10.55 -8.55
N PRO A 284 -4.68 9.71 -7.78
CA PRO A 284 -4.12 8.45 -8.28
C PRO A 284 -5.17 7.39 -8.64
N ALA A 285 -6.39 7.47 -8.14
CA ALA A 285 -7.47 6.55 -8.51
C ALA A 285 -8.01 6.76 -9.95
N LEU A 286 -7.69 7.88 -10.59
CA LEU A 286 -8.21 8.23 -11.90
C LEU A 286 -7.18 7.92 -13.00
N LYS A 287 -7.50 6.99 -13.92
CA LYS A 287 -6.60 6.58 -15.02
C LYS A 287 -6.19 7.73 -15.96
N ASN A 288 -7.10 8.68 -16.21
CA ASN A 288 -6.87 9.86 -17.06
C ASN A 288 -7.28 11.12 -16.30
N ALA A 289 -6.71 11.30 -15.12
CA ALA A 289 -7.04 12.45 -14.28
C ALA A 289 -6.69 13.75 -14.98
N LYS A 290 -7.66 14.66 -15.08
CA LYS A 290 -7.36 16.07 -15.32
C LYS A 290 -6.70 16.61 -14.06
N SER A 291 -5.51 17.18 -14.18
CA SER A 291 -4.82 17.78 -13.05
C SER A 291 -5.60 18.98 -12.52
N VAL A 292 -5.51 19.20 -11.22
CA VAL A 292 -6.21 20.26 -10.51
C VAL A 292 -5.21 21.13 -9.78
N SER A 293 -5.38 22.45 -9.91
CA SER A 293 -4.65 23.44 -9.14
C SER A 293 -5.63 24.17 -8.22
N VAL A 294 -5.30 24.25 -6.93
CA VAL A 294 -6.15 24.89 -5.92
C VAL A 294 -5.29 25.55 -4.85
N ASP A 295 -5.70 26.77 -4.45
CA ASP A 295 -5.09 27.50 -3.35
C ASP A 295 -6.11 27.55 -2.21
N PHE A 296 -5.84 26.85 -1.12
CA PHE A 296 -6.67 26.76 0.08
C PHE A 296 -5.90 27.29 1.29
N THR A 297 -5.99 28.58 1.55
CA THR A 297 -5.25 29.29 2.60
C THR A 297 -6.10 29.62 3.83
N LYS A 298 -7.40 29.81 3.67
CA LYS A 298 -8.33 30.06 4.78
C LYS A 298 -8.67 28.79 5.54
N GLN A 299 -9.44 28.88 6.63
CA GLN A 299 -9.83 27.72 7.42
C GLN A 299 -10.87 26.83 6.73
N VAL A 300 -11.79 27.40 5.96
CA VAL A 300 -12.81 26.64 5.24
C VAL A 300 -12.74 26.91 3.74
N LEU A 301 -12.71 25.84 2.97
CA LEU A 301 -12.91 25.86 1.52
C LEU A 301 -14.32 25.34 1.22
N LEU A 302 -15.19 26.23 0.77
CA LEU A 302 -16.56 25.90 0.40
C LEU A 302 -16.68 25.75 -1.10
N VAL A 303 -16.89 24.52 -1.56
CA VAL A 303 -16.99 24.17 -2.99
C VAL A 303 -18.46 24.07 -3.39
N THR A 304 -18.88 24.90 -4.32
CA THR A 304 -20.27 25.00 -4.80
C THR A 304 -20.40 24.68 -6.29
N GLY A 305 -21.61 24.54 -6.79
CA GLY A 305 -21.88 24.27 -8.21
C GLY A 305 -22.53 22.92 -8.48
N VAL A 306 -22.55 22.51 -9.74
CA VAL A 306 -23.28 21.30 -10.21
C VAL A 306 -22.76 19.99 -9.61
N ASN A 307 -23.64 19.02 -9.40
CA ASN A 307 -23.28 17.71 -8.84
C ASN A 307 -22.25 16.95 -9.72
N ALA A 308 -22.35 17.00 -11.03
CA ALA A 308 -21.37 16.39 -11.94
C ALA A 308 -20.07 17.23 -12.13
N GLY A 309 -19.93 18.38 -11.44
CA GLY A 309 -18.80 19.31 -11.64
C GLY A 309 -17.45 18.88 -11.05
N GLY A 310 -17.38 17.71 -10.42
CA GLY A 310 -16.14 17.19 -9.83
C GLY A 310 -15.85 17.67 -8.40
N LYS A 311 -16.85 18.24 -7.69
CA LYS A 311 -16.72 18.76 -6.31
C LYS A 311 -16.20 17.69 -5.33
N SER A 312 -16.83 16.52 -5.31
CA SER A 312 -16.43 15.39 -4.45
C SER A 312 -15.02 14.88 -4.78
N MET A 313 -14.66 14.87 -6.06
CA MET A 313 -13.31 14.48 -6.48
C MET A 313 -12.26 15.53 -6.10
N LEU A 314 -12.59 16.82 -6.15
CA LEU A 314 -11.72 17.88 -5.64
C LEU A 314 -11.49 17.72 -4.13
N LEU A 315 -12.56 17.51 -3.36
CA LEU A 315 -12.50 17.27 -1.91
C LEU A 315 -11.61 16.04 -1.62
N LYS A 316 -11.89 14.90 -2.25
CA LYS A 316 -11.06 13.70 -2.14
C LYS A 316 -9.62 13.97 -2.57
N GLY A 317 -9.40 14.74 -3.63
CA GLY A 317 -8.08 15.12 -4.14
C GLY A 317 -7.25 15.88 -3.11
N ILE A 318 -7.82 16.92 -2.49
CA ILE A 318 -7.13 17.71 -1.47
C ILE A 318 -6.79 16.88 -0.23
N LEU A 319 -7.74 16.06 0.24
CA LEU A 319 -7.51 15.16 1.37
C LEU A 319 -6.46 14.09 1.05
N SER A 320 -6.50 13.54 -0.18
CA SER A 320 -5.52 12.55 -0.64
C SER A 320 -4.12 13.15 -0.74
N ALA A 321 -3.97 14.34 -1.30
CA ALA A 321 -2.68 15.03 -1.34
C ALA A 321 -2.10 15.24 0.06
N ALA A 322 -2.92 15.70 1.01
CA ALA A 322 -2.50 15.85 2.40
C ALA A 322 -2.14 14.51 3.07
N PHE A 323 -2.91 13.45 2.80
CA PHE A 323 -2.62 12.11 3.30
C PHE A 323 -1.31 11.56 2.74
N LEU A 324 -1.09 11.68 1.43
CA LEU A 324 0.12 11.21 0.78
C LEU A 324 1.36 11.96 1.27
N ALA A 325 1.28 13.29 1.37
CA ALA A 325 2.37 14.11 1.93
C ALA A 325 2.68 13.75 3.39
N LYS A 326 1.65 13.58 4.22
CA LYS A 326 1.81 13.16 5.63
C LYS A 326 2.58 11.86 5.79
N HIS A 327 2.38 10.91 4.87
CA HIS A 327 3.05 9.61 4.89
C HIS A 327 4.29 9.55 3.99
N LEU A 328 4.74 10.68 3.45
CA LEU A 328 5.85 10.79 2.49
C LEU A 328 5.69 9.80 1.31
N LEU A 329 4.47 9.67 0.81
CA LEU A 329 4.15 8.86 -0.36
C LEU A 329 4.19 9.74 -1.61
N PRO A 330 4.75 9.28 -2.73
CA PRO A 330 4.86 10.07 -3.94
C PRO A 330 3.50 10.25 -4.61
N MET A 331 3.31 11.36 -5.32
CA MET A 331 2.08 11.70 -6.00
C MET A 331 2.35 12.46 -7.29
N LYS A 332 1.39 12.45 -8.21
CA LYS A 332 1.48 13.27 -9.42
C LYS A 332 1.10 14.70 -9.09
N ILE A 333 2.09 15.58 -9.00
CA ILE A 333 1.97 16.99 -8.59
C ILE A 333 3.21 17.75 -9.05
N ASP A 334 3.10 19.08 -9.24
CA ASP A 334 4.27 19.95 -9.27
C ASP A 334 4.69 20.26 -7.82
N ALA A 335 5.67 19.53 -7.32
CA ALA A 335 6.11 19.63 -5.92
C ALA A 335 6.78 20.98 -5.62
N ASN A 336 7.44 21.60 -6.60
CA ASN A 336 8.16 22.86 -6.42
C ASN A 336 7.21 24.05 -6.21
N SER A 337 6.04 24.00 -6.86
CA SER A 337 5.02 25.05 -6.80
C SER A 337 3.90 24.73 -5.79
N SER A 338 3.96 23.59 -5.13
CA SER A 338 2.93 23.13 -4.20
C SER A 338 3.38 23.26 -2.74
N LYS A 339 2.40 23.47 -1.85
CA LYS A 339 2.60 23.55 -0.40
C LYS A 339 1.48 22.80 0.29
N ILE A 340 1.82 21.88 1.18
CA ILE A 340 0.84 21.06 1.91
C ILE A 340 1.13 21.19 3.41
N GLY A 341 0.14 21.72 4.14
CA GLY A 341 0.23 21.91 5.59
C GLY A 341 0.25 20.58 6.36
N SER A 342 0.85 20.59 7.54
CA SER A 342 0.88 19.44 8.44
C SER A 342 -0.38 19.39 9.30
N PHE A 343 -1.02 18.23 9.37
CA PHE A 343 -2.22 17.94 10.17
C PHE A 343 -2.01 16.67 11.00
N LYS A 344 -2.42 16.73 12.26
CA LYS A 344 -2.35 15.56 13.13
C LYS A 344 -3.27 14.46 12.62
N ASP A 345 -4.49 14.80 12.21
CA ASP A 345 -5.48 13.88 11.68
C ASP A 345 -6.08 14.38 10.36
N ILE A 346 -6.49 13.44 9.53
CA ILE A 346 -7.23 13.69 8.28
C ILE A 346 -8.48 12.82 8.34
N ASN A 347 -9.65 13.43 8.18
CA ASN A 347 -10.92 12.72 8.23
C ASN A 347 -11.87 13.18 7.11
N ALA A 348 -12.81 12.30 6.76
CA ALA A 348 -13.78 12.56 5.72
C ALA A 348 -15.19 12.05 6.14
N ILE A 349 -16.19 12.92 6.00
CA ILE A 349 -17.60 12.57 6.06
C ILE A 349 -18.10 12.55 4.62
N ILE A 350 -17.99 11.37 4.00
CA ILE A 350 -18.42 11.08 2.64
C ILE A 350 -19.39 9.91 2.75
N GLU A 351 -20.56 10.04 2.14
CA GLU A 351 -21.51 8.94 2.12
C GLU A 351 -21.05 7.87 1.13
N ASP A 352 -21.09 6.63 1.59
CA ASP A 352 -21.00 5.46 0.73
C ASP A 352 -22.44 5.03 0.38
N PRO A 353 -22.90 5.17 -0.88
CA PRO A 353 -24.24 4.76 -1.29
C PRO A 353 -24.53 3.27 -1.05
N GLN A 354 -23.51 2.46 -0.81
CA GLN A 354 -23.62 1.02 -0.60
C GLN A 354 -23.69 0.62 0.90
N ASN A 355 -23.56 1.56 1.82
CA ASN A 355 -23.51 1.26 3.26
C ASN A 355 -24.91 1.29 3.91
N VAL A 356 -25.80 0.42 3.42
CA VAL A 356 -27.18 0.22 3.92
C VAL A 356 -27.24 -0.49 5.30
N LYS A 357 -26.09 -0.77 5.93
CA LYS A 357 -26.00 -1.65 7.11
C LYS A 357 -26.36 -1.01 8.46
N ASN A 358 -26.60 0.29 8.52
CA ASN A 358 -26.98 0.95 9.77
C ASN A 358 -28.42 1.45 9.68
N ASP A 359 -29.28 1.00 10.58
CA ASP A 359 -30.68 1.47 10.77
C ASP A 359 -30.78 2.96 11.21
N ILE A 360 -29.67 3.69 11.16
CA ILE A 360 -29.60 5.11 11.50
C ILE A 360 -29.83 5.93 10.23
N SER A 361 -30.76 6.89 10.27
CA SER A 361 -30.96 7.81 9.15
C SER A 361 -29.65 8.52 8.78
N THR A 362 -29.47 8.84 7.50
CA THR A 362 -28.30 9.55 6.96
C THR A 362 -27.96 10.80 7.77
N PHE A 363 -28.97 11.59 8.15
CA PHE A 363 -28.81 12.79 8.97
C PHE A 363 -28.30 12.47 10.38
N ALA A 364 -28.88 11.50 11.07
CA ALA A 364 -28.46 11.12 12.41
C ALA A 364 -27.03 10.58 12.44
N GLY A 365 -26.63 9.81 11.41
CA GLY A 365 -25.25 9.34 11.23
C GLY A 365 -24.25 10.50 11.09
N ARG A 366 -24.63 11.55 10.34
CA ARG A 366 -23.83 12.78 10.21
C ARG A 366 -23.74 13.55 11.52
N MET A 367 -24.84 13.71 12.25
CA MET A 367 -24.82 14.37 13.56
C MET A 367 -23.93 13.64 14.55
N LEU A 368 -23.93 12.31 14.55
CA LEU A 368 -23.01 11.52 15.36
C LEU A 368 -21.55 11.74 14.95
N ALA A 369 -21.27 11.82 13.64
CA ALA A 369 -19.92 12.12 13.15
C ALA A 369 -19.49 13.54 13.60
N PHE A 370 -20.33 14.55 13.44
CA PHE A 370 -20.04 15.92 13.90
C PHE A 370 -19.86 16.00 15.43
N SER A 371 -20.68 15.28 16.20
CA SER A 371 -20.54 15.20 17.67
C SER A 371 -19.13 14.73 18.08
N ARG A 372 -18.61 13.71 17.42
CA ARG A 372 -17.22 13.22 17.66
C ARG A 372 -16.16 14.24 17.29
N LEU A 373 -16.40 15.07 16.29
CA LEU A 373 -15.49 16.11 15.84
C LEU A 373 -15.44 17.33 16.79
N MET A 374 -16.43 17.47 17.67
CA MET A 374 -16.42 18.58 18.64
C MET A 374 -15.24 18.56 19.61
N SER A 375 -14.56 17.43 19.78
CA SER A 375 -13.31 17.30 20.57
C SER A 375 -12.03 17.33 19.73
N ALA A 376 -12.14 17.36 18.39
CA ALA A 376 -11.02 17.32 17.49
C ALA A 376 -10.17 18.59 17.54
N LYS A 377 -8.87 18.44 17.35
CA LYS A 377 -7.89 19.53 17.24
C LYS A 377 -6.90 19.18 16.14
N ASP A 378 -6.40 20.18 15.42
CA ASP A 378 -5.36 20.02 14.41
C ASP A 378 -5.71 18.95 13.36
N MET A 379 -6.89 19.10 12.76
CA MET A 379 -7.46 18.16 11.80
C MET A 379 -7.77 18.84 10.48
N LEU A 380 -7.53 18.13 9.36
CA LEU A 380 -8.08 18.42 8.05
C LEU A 380 -9.33 17.57 7.85
N LEU A 381 -10.48 18.20 7.69
CA LEU A 381 -11.78 17.58 7.56
C LEU A 381 -12.39 17.82 6.18
N GLY A 382 -12.85 16.78 5.51
CA GLY A 382 -13.70 16.87 4.31
C GLY A 382 -15.13 16.50 4.62
N VAL A 383 -16.10 17.29 4.17
CA VAL A 383 -17.53 17.01 4.28
C VAL A 383 -18.16 17.11 2.91
N ASP A 384 -18.61 16.00 2.38
CA ASP A 384 -19.23 15.94 1.05
C ASP A 384 -20.75 16.06 1.18
N GLU A 385 -21.35 16.92 0.33
CA GLU A 385 -22.79 17.20 0.27
C GLU A 385 -23.42 17.34 1.66
N ILE A 386 -22.94 18.33 2.42
CA ILE A 386 -23.19 18.50 3.85
C ILE A 386 -24.69 18.50 4.24
N GLU A 387 -25.56 18.89 3.33
CA GLU A 387 -27.00 19.06 3.52
C GLU A 387 -27.84 17.79 3.41
N LEU A 388 -27.29 16.66 3.00
CA LEU A 388 -28.05 15.44 2.77
C LEU A 388 -28.75 14.92 4.04
N GLY A 389 -30.00 14.50 3.89
CA GLY A 389 -30.73 13.70 4.88
C GLY A 389 -31.75 14.44 5.76
N THR A 390 -31.95 15.75 5.55
CA THR A 390 -32.99 16.51 6.30
C THR A 390 -33.56 17.68 5.50
N ASP A 391 -34.48 18.45 6.10
CA ASP A 391 -35.03 19.70 5.53
C ASP A 391 -33.91 20.71 5.27
N PHE A 392 -33.97 21.37 4.10
CA PHE A 392 -32.92 22.27 3.65
C PHE A 392 -32.72 23.49 4.53
N GLU A 393 -33.81 24.10 5.04
CA GLU A 393 -33.75 25.34 5.81
C GLU A 393 -33.19 25.10 7.22
N GLU A 394 -33.64 24.02 7.86
CA GLU A 394 -33.15 23.59 9.16
C GLU A 394 -31.68 23.15 9.06
N ALA A 395 -31.33 22.38 8.04
CA ALA A 395 -29.97 21.96 7.77
C ALA A 395 -29.01 23.15 7.60
N ALA A 396 -29.40 24.15 6.80
CA ALA A 396 -28.55 25.33 6.57
C ALA A 396 -28.23 26.05 7.87
N SER A 397 -29.21 26.24 8.73
CA SER A 397 -29.04 26.92 10.01
C SER A 397 -28.16 26.12 10.98
N LEU A 398 -28.42 24.81 11.13
CA LEU A 398 -27.68 23.95 12.03
C LEU A 398 -26.22 23.80 11.58
N TYR A 399 -25.99 23.49 10.30
CA TYR A 399 -24.62 23.31 9.80
C TYR A 399 -23.82 24.61 9.78
N SER A 400 -24.45 25.78 9.59
CA SER A 400 -23.75 27.05 9.73
C SER A 400 -23.13 27.20 11.12
N VAL A 401 -23.92 26.95 12.20
CA VAL A 401 -23.44 27.04 13.58
C VAL A 401 -22.36 25.95 13.88
N LEU A 402 -22.56 24.72 13.40
CA LEU A 402 -21.59 23.64 13.59
C LEU A 402 -20.23 24.00 12.93
N ILE A 403 -20.24 24.49 11.69
CA ILE A 403 -19.02 24.87 10.98
C ILE A 403 -18.33 26.06 11.65
N GLU A 404 -19.08 27.09 12.06
CA GLU A 404 -18.52 28.22 12.83
C GLU A 404 -17.86 27.76 14.13
N THR A 405 -18.46 26.79 14.82
CA THR A 405 -17.88 26.19 16.01
C THR A 405 -16.57 25.45 15.69
N LEU A 406 -16.48 24.72 14.58
CA LEU A 406 -15.26 24.03 14.16
C LEU A 406 -14.18 25.02 13.70
N ILE A 407 -14.57 26.14 13.04
CA ILE A 407 -13.67 27.26 12.71
C ILE A 407 -13.04 27.82 13.99
N SER A 408 -13.85 28.11 15.01
CA SER A 408 -13.33 28.65 16.28
C SER A 408 -12.34 27.71 16.99
N LYS A 409 -12.39 26.42 16.71
CA LYS A 409 -11.47 25.40 17.22
C LYS A 409 -10.23 25.23 16.35
N GLY A 410 -10.09 25.98 15.25
CA GLY A 410 -8.94 25.97 14.37
C GLY A 410 -8.84 24.76 13.44
N LEU A 411 -9.93 24.10 13.14
CA LEU A 411 -9.95 23.03 12.15
C LEU A 411 -9.84 23.59 10.72
N LYS A 412 -9.18 22.85 9.84
CA LYS A 412 -9.14 23.11 8.40
C LYS A 412 -10.18 22.25 7.71
N ILE A 413 -11.14 22.86 6.99
CA ILE A 413 -12.35 22.16 6.55
C ILE A 413 -12.60 22.40 5.06
N ILE A 414 -12.87 21.33 4.32
CA ILE A 414 -13.34 21.38 2.93
C ILE A 414 -14.78 20.91 2.92
N ILE A 415 -15.69 21.69 2.36
CA ILE A 415 -17.10 21.39 2.30
C ILE A 415 -17.56 21.46 0.86
N THR A 416 -18.28 20.45 0.40
CA THR A 416 -19.04 20.55 -0.84
C THR A 416 -20.52 20.73 -0.50
N THR A 417 -21.20 21.58 -1.26
CA THR A 417 -22.64 21.80 -1.13
C THR A 417 -23.24 22.28 -2.46
N HIS A 418 -24.47 21.92 -2.68
CA HIS A 418 -25.33 22.54 -3.69
C HIS A 418 -26.40 23.46 -3.05
N HIS A 419 -26.41 23.55 -1.71
CA HIS A 419 -27.37 24.35 -0.95
C HIS A 419 -26.96 25.84 -0.91
N LYS A 420 -27.62 26.66 -1.73
CA LYS A 420 -27.29 28.09 -1.88
C LYS A 420 -27.39 28.87 -0.58
N ARG A 421 -28.39 28.62 0.25
CA ARG A 421 -28.58 29.36 1.52
C ARG A 421 -27.45 29.10 2.51
N LEU A 422 -27.04 27.82 2.68
CA LEU A 422 -25.90 27.48 3.52
C LEU A 422 -24.63 28.18 3.01
N ALA A 423 -24.41 28.12 1.68
CA ALA A 423 -23.26 28.78 1.08
C ALA A 423 -23.26 30.30 1.33
N MET A 424 -24.43 30.95 1.26
CA MET A 424 -24.57 32.39 1.57
C MET A 424 -24.34 32.71 3.05
N LEU A 425 -24.79 31.85 3.96
CA LEU A 425 -24.54 32.03 5.40
C LEU A 425 -23.05 31.94 5.71
N LEU A 426 -22.40 30.91 5.23
CA LEU A 426 -20.97 30.66 5.45
C LEU A 426 -20.07 31.69 4.73
N ALA A 427 -20.48 32.19 3.56
CA ALA A 427 -19.72 33.20 2.80
C ALA A 427 -19.53 34.54 3.55
N LYS A 428 -20.36 34.82 4.56
CA LYS A 428 -20.21 36.01 5.42
C LYS A 428 -18.99 35.95 6.34
N ASN A 429 -18.51 34.74 6.61
CA ASN A 429 -17.36 34.51 7.49
C ASN A 429 -16.06 34.72 6.70
N GLU A 430 -15.17 35.59 7.17
CA GLU A 430 -13.89 35.90 6.53
C GLU A 430 -12.95 34.69 6.43
N GLN A 431 -13.10 33.69 7.29
CA GLN A 431 -12.32 32.44 7.29
C GLN A 431 -12.80 31.42 6.24
N VAL A 432 -13.88 31.74 5.50
CA VAL A 432 -14.41 30.91 4.44
C VAL A 432 -13.93 31.40 3.08
N GLU A 433 -13.44 30.49 2.28
CA GLU A 433 -13.03 30.69 0.89
C GLU A 433 -14.03 29.99 -0.02
N LEU A 434 -14.51 30.69 -1.02
CA LEU A 434 -15.49 30.18 -1.97
C LEU A 434 -14.79 29.65 -3.22
N LEU A 435 -15.25 28.49 -3.71
CA LEU A 435 -14.80 27.89 -4.95
C LEU A 435 -15.99 27.37 -5.74
N ALA A 436 -16.16 27.83 -6.97
CA ALA A 436 -17.24 27.41 -7.84
C ALA A 436 -16.76 26.42 -8.89
N ALA A 437 -17.42 25.25 -8.98
CA ALA A 437 -17.21 24.33 -10.09
C ALA A 437 -17.80 24.92 -11.38
N LEU A 438 -16.99 25.04 -12.44
CA LEU A 438 -17.39 25.60 -13.72
C LEU A 438 -18.11 24.56 -14.58
N TYR A 439 -19.11 25.05 -15.30
CA TYR A 439 -19.91 24.28 -16.25
C TYR A 439 -19.91 24.95 -17.62
N ASP A 440 -19.77 24.17 -18.67
CA ASP A 440 -19.86 24.63 -20.05
C ASP A 440 -21.32 24.57 -20.50
N GLU A 441 -21.98 25.71 -20.52
CA GLU A 441 -23.40 25.82 -20.90
C GLU A 441 -23.62 25.46 -22.39
N SER A 442 -22.64 25.74 -23.26
CA SER A 442 -22.73 25.48 -24.69
C SER A 442 -22.56 24.00 -25.04
N ALA A 443 -21.61 23.34 -24.38
CA ALA A 443 -21.33 21.90 -24.54
C ALA A 443 -22.16 21.03 -23.59
N VAL A 444 -22.97 21.63 -22.72
CA VAL A 444 -23.80 20.96 -21.70
C VAL A 444 -23.01 19.94 -20.87
N ARG A 445 -21.80 20.29 -20.45
CA ARG A 445 -20.89 19.40 -19.72
C ARG A 445 -20.05 20.14 -18.66
N PRO A 446 -19.62 19.46 -17.57
CA PRO A 446 -18.72 20.05 -16.59
C PRO A 446 -17.35 20.31 -17.23
N ARG A 447 -16.74 21.43 -16.84
CA ARG A 447 -15.37 21.77 -17.25
C ARG A 447 -14.30 21.09 -16.41
N TYR A 448 -14.66 20.65 -15.20
CA TYR A 448 -13.71 20.19 -14.17
C TYR A 448 -12.64 21.25 -13.84
N GLU A 449 -13.06 22.51 -13.90
CA GLU A 449 -12.29 23.69 -13.53
C GLU A 449 -13.03 24.42 -12.42
N PHE A 450 -12.29 25.13 -11.58
CA PHE A 450 -12.84 25.77 -10.39
C PHE A 450 -12.46 27.23 -10.37
N LEU A 451 -13.42 28.11 -10.09
CA LEU A 451 -13.22 29.54 -10.00
C LEU A 451 -13.30 30.01 -8.56
N LYS A 452 -12.26 30.69 -8.09
CA LYS A 452 -12.16 31.20 -6.72
C LYS A 452 -12.99 32.47 -6.53
N GLY A 453 -13.55 32.63 -5.34
CA GLY A 453 -14.26 33.87 -4.93
C GLY A 453 -15.68 33.99 -5.44
N THR A 454 -16.26 32.92 -6.02
CA THR A 454 -17.62 32.95 -6.57
C THR A 454 -18.46 31.79 -6.05
N LEU A 455 -19.79 31.97 -6.11
CA LEU A 455 -20.77 30.89 -5.89
C LEU A 455 -21.18 30.27 -7.22
N GLY A 456 -21.14 28.93 -7.30
CA GLY A 456 -21.55 28.20 -8.49
C GLY A 456 -23.06 28.20 -8.71
N LYS A 457 -23.48 28.22 -9.99
CA LYS A 457 -24.88 28.06 -10.37
C LYS A 457 -25.32 26.58 -10.23
N SER A 458 -26.62 26.36 -10.09
CA SER A 458 -27.23 25.03 -10.15
C SER A 458 -27.71 24.76 -11.59
N TYR A 459 -27.42 23.58 -12.12
CA TYR A 459 -27.73 23.19 -13.52
C TYR A 459 -28.55 21.87 -13.52
N ALA A 460 -29.54 21.73 -12.64
CA ALA A 460 -30.37 20.54 -12.57
C ALA A 460 -31.11 20.25 -13.89
N PHE A 461 -31.64 21.30 -14.53
CA PHE A 461 -32.36 21.22 -15.79
C PHE A 461 -31.46 20.84 -16.96
N GLU A 462 -30.26 21.40 -17.03
CA GLU A 462 -29.24 21.08 -18.03
C GLU A 462 -28.75 19.65 -17.86
N THR A 463 -28.58 19.22 -16.61
CA THR A 463 -28.22 17.82 -16.28
C THR A 463 -29.29 16.84 -16.74
N ALA A 464 -30.57 17.15 -16.50
CA ALA A 464 -31.70 16.34 -16.96
C ALA A 464 -31.72 16.20 -18.50
N LEU A 465 -31.47 17.28 -19.23
CA LEU A 465 -31.34 17.25 -20.69
C LEU A 465 -30.20 16.36 -21.16
N ARG A 466 -29.05 16.46 -20.49
CA ARG A 466 -27.86 15.65 -20.79
C ARG A 466 -28.11 14.16 -20.65
N TYR A 467 -28.89 13.74 -19.65
CA TYR A 467 -29.23 12.34 -19.43
C TYR A 467 -30.50 11.87 -20.17
N GLY A 468 -30.94 12.64 -21.18
CA GLY A 468 -31.97 12.22 -22.13
C GLY A 468 -33.40 12.53 -21.73
N ILE A 469 -33.63 13.33 -20.69
CA ILE A 469 -34.97 13.84 -20.36
C ILE A 469 -35.38 14.82 -21.48
N SER A 470 -36.58 14.65 -22.03
CA SER A 470 -37.03 15.46 -23.14
C SER A 470 -37.13 16.96 -22.81
N ALA A 471 -36.78 17.81 -23.77
CA ALA A 471 -36.80 19.26 -23.61
C ALA A 471 -38.20 19.81 -23.15
N ASN A 472 -39.27 19.17 -23.63
CA ASN A 472 -40.64 19.53 -23.23
C ASN A 472 -40.92 19.28 -21.75
N LEU A 473 -40.41 18.18 -21.19
CA LEU A 473 -40.56 17.90 -19.76
C LEU A 473 -39.74 18.87 -18.92
N VAL A 474 -38.50 19.16 -19.36
CA VAL A 474 -37.64 20.12 -18.68
C VAL A 474 -38.24 21.54 -18.74
N ALA A 475 -38.83 21.95 -19.88
CA ALA A 475 -39.50 23.23 -20.01
C ALA A 475 -40.70 23.36 -19.03
N LYS A 476 -41.54 22.30 -18.90
CA LYS A 476 -42.61 22.27 -17.91
C LYS A 476 -42.08 22.36 -16.48
N ALA A 477 -40.99 21.66 -16.16
CA ALA A 477 -40.36 21.74 -14.84
C ALA A 477 -39.83 23.15 -14.53
N ARG A 478 -39.25 23.85 -15.51
CA ARG A 478 -38.80 25.25 -15.38
C ARG A 478 -39.99 26.19 -15.11
N GLN A 479 -41.11 25.98 -15.78
CA GLN A 479 -42.33 26.81 -15.50
C GLN A 479 -42.82 26.61 -14.05
N ILE A 480 -42.84 25.38 -13.56
CA ILE A 480 -43.20 25.08 -12.16
C ILE A 480 -42.25 25.72 -11.16
N TYR A 481 -40.92 25.64 -11.46
CA TYR A 481 -39.88 26.25 -10.63
C TYR A 481 -40.00 27.78 -10.54
N GLY A 482 -40.49 28.40 -11.61
CA GLY A 482 -40.78 29.81 -11.74
C GLY A 482 -39.61 30.67 -12.14
N GLU A 483 -39.71 31.32 -13.29
CA GLU A 483 -38.67 32.25 -13.81
C GLU A 483 -38.31 33.36 -12.83
N ASN A 484 -39.27 33.83 -11.99
CA ASN A 484 -39.03 34.85 -10.98
C ASN A 484 -38.10 34.38 -9.83
N LYS A 485 -38.11 33.09 -9.50
CA LYS A 485 -37.26 32.53 -8.43
C LYS A 485 -35.83 32.33 -8.92
N GLU A 486 -35.66 31.90 -10.17
CA GLU A 486 -34.37 31.76 -10.83
C GLU A 486 -33.66 33.11 -10.99
N ASN A 487 -34.39 34.14 -11.40
CA ASN A 487 -33.90 35.51 -11.49
C ASN A 487 -33.52 36.13 -10.14
N LEU A 488 -34.28 35.86 -9.08
CA LEU A 488 -33.96 36.34 -7.74
C LEU A 488 -32.70 35.69 -7.17
N GLU A 489 -32.55 34.38 -7.35
CA GLU A 489 -31.37 33.63 -6.93
C GLU A 489 -30.10 34.04 -7.72
N GLU A 490 -30.25 34.35 -8.99
CA GLU A 490 -29.16 34.86 -9.81
C GLU A 490 -28.73 36.28 -9.41
N LEU A 491 -29.71 37.15 -9.09
CA LEU A 491 -29.44 38.50 -8.57
C LEU A 491 -28.78 38.46 -7.20
N VAL A 492 -29.21 37.59 -6.30
CA VAL A 492 -28.57 37.41 -4.99
C VAL A 492 -27.15 36.88 -5.15
N GLY A 493 -26.92 35.90 -6.02
CA GLY A 493 -25.59 35.39 -6.34
C GLY A 493 -24.66 36.47 -6.93
N LYS A 494 -25.17 37.31 -7.84
CA LYS A 494 -24.44 38.44 -8.41
C LYS A 494 -24.10 39.50 -7.36
N ASN A 495 -25.01 39.81 -6.45
CA ASN A 495 -24.78 40.80 -5.38
C ASN A 495 -23.69 40.31 -4.42
N ILE A 496 -23.70 39.02 -4.04
CA ILE A 496 -22.66 38.44 -3.18
C ILE A 496 -21.29 38.46 -3.89
N ASN A 497 -21.24 38.12 -5.17
CA ASN A 497 -20.02 38.16 -5.94
C ASN A 497 -19.47 39.59 -6.06
N LEU A 498 -20.35 40.58 -6.30
CA LEU A 498 -19.97 42.02 -6.31
C LEU A 498 -19.48 42.50 -4.94
N GLU A 499 -20.12 42.06 -3.85
CA GLU A 499 -19.70 42.38 -2.48
C GLU A 499 -18.33 41.78 -2.13
N LEU A 500 -18.06 40.57 -2.61
CA LEU A 500 -16.77 39.90 -2.46
C LEU A 500 -15.67 40.59 -3.28
N GLU A 501 -15.96 41.01 -4.52
CA GLU A 501 -15.04 41.77 -5.36
C GLU A 501 -14.72 43.17 -4.76
N LEU A 502 -15.74 43.84 -4.22
CA LEU A 502 -15.56 45.11 -3.51
C LEU A 502 -14.67 44.94 -2.27
N ARG A 503 -14.91 43.89 -1.47
CA ARG A 503 -14.07 43.62 -0.31
C ARG A 503 -12.63 43.26 -0.69
N GLN A 504 -12.40 42.60 -1.83
CA GLN A 504 -11.05 42.35 -2.35
C GLN A 504 -10.35 43.65 -2.80
N LYS A 505 -11.06 44.53 -3.51
CA LYS A 505 -10.54 45.84 -3.96
C LYS A 505 -10.29 46.84 -2.83
N LEU A 506 -10.97 46.71 -1.70
CA LEU A 506 -10.74 47.53 -0.50
C LEU A 506 -9.57 47.05 0.38
N LYS A 507 -9.06 45.85 0.14
CA LYS A 507 -7.90 45.27 0.84
C LYS A 507 -6.59 45.35 0.04
N THR A 508 -6.64 45.77 -1.23
CA THR A 508 -5.52 46.18 -2.07
C THR A 508 -5.34 47.69 -2.03
#